data_b689735d80f46214c08a19e9753691de
#
_entry.id   b689735d80f46214c08a19e9753691de
#
_cell.length_a   1.000
_cell.length_b   1.000
_cell.length_c   1.000
_cell.angle_alpha   90.00
_cell.angle_beta   90.00
_cell.angle_gamma   90.00
#
_symmetry.space_group_name_H-M   'P 1'
#
loop_
_entity.id
_entity.type
_entity.pdbx_description
1 polymer ?
#
loop_
_entity_poly.entity_id
_entity_poly.type
_entity_poly.pdbx_seq_one_letter_code
_entity_poly.pdbx_strand_id
1 'polypeptide(L)'
;MKFNCKCLKPSFSNKKYSYWENRRTTSDEKDIINKISNDKNLIDKNILHIGIGNSELAQKLDSSNNIYGITISNNEIENANSLKLKNYKIFFCDKYSLNFEKTFKNHKFDLIIDTNLKSYTCCQNAFDYMMERLFNFLNHEGKIITSINGMKWFKSLKPKLSFNFKSFFYYKMKEISGNPNNILKEVELKKLCSIYGIKILFDENLCYLIK
;
A
#
# COMPACT_ATOMS: atom_id res chain seq x y z
N MET A 1 -20.52 3.92 10.99
CA MET A 1 -20.74 2.49 10.62
C MET A 1 -20.17 1.57 11.68
N LYS A 2 -20.93 0.59 12.21
CA LYS A 2 -20.37 -0.44 13.09
C LYS A 2 -19.72 -1.50 12.19
N PHE A 3 -18.40 -1.55 12.18
CA PHE A 3 -17.66 -2.57 11.42
C PHE A 3 -17.66 -3.88 12.20
N ASN A 4 -18.39 -4.86 11.71
CA ASN A 4 -18.44 -6.22 12.26
C ASN A 4 -17.46 -7.14 11.52
N CYS A 5 -16.20 -6.71 11.36
CA CYS A 5 -15.20 -7.53 10.72
C CYS A 5 -14.24 -8.12 11.76
N LYS A 6 -14.05 -9.45 11.74
CA LYS A 6 -13.06 -10.15 12.59
C LYS A 6 -11.62 -9.68 12.34
N CYS A 7 -11.36 -9.02 11.22
CA CYS A 7 -10.04 -8.53 10.78
C CYS A 7 -9.58 -7.28 11.51
N LEU A 8 -10.50 -6.55 12.14
CA LEU A 8 -10.14 -5.41 12.98
C LEU A 8 -9.47 -5.85 14.29
N LYS A 9 -9.42 -7.14 14.58
CA LYS A 9 -8.62 -7.70 15.67
C LYS A 9 -7.20 -7.92 15.14
N PRO A 10 -6.17 -7.35 15.79
CA PRO A 10 -4.80 -7.62 15.39
C PRO A 10 -4.55 -9.12 15.50
N SER A 11 -4.51 -9.81 14.38
CA SER A 11 -4.01 -11.18 14.34
C SER A 11 -2.49 -11.08 14.35
N PHE A 12 -1.90 -10.97 15.53
CA PHE A 12 -0.45 -11.09 15.69
C PHE A 12 -0.09 -12.55 15.38
N SER A 13 0.27 -12.81 14.15
CA SER A 13 0.93 -14.05 13.83
C SER A 13 2.41 -13.85 14.14
N ASN A 14 2.89 -14.50 15.20
CA ASN A 14 4.33 -14.67 15.49
C ASN A 14 5.03 -15.55 14.45
N LYS A 15 4.43 -15.76 13.27
CA LYS A 15 5.07 -16.47 12.19
C LYS A 15 6.21 -15.59 11.68
N LYS A 16 7.44 -16.05 11.90
CA LYS A 16 8.61 -15.53 11.19
C LYS A 16 8.33 -15.65 9.69
N TYR A 17 8.03 -14.55 9.05
CA TYR A 17 7.99 -14.48 7.59
C TYR A 17 9.43 -14.36 7.11
N SER A 18 10.18 -15.46 7.10
CA SER A 18 11.56 -15.53 6.58
C SER A 18 11.66 -15.07 5.11
N TYR A 19 10.54 -15.03 4.41
CA TYR A 19 10.44 -14.56 3.03
C TYR A 19 10.96 -13.11 2.85
N TRP A 20 10.86 -12.26 3.88
CA TRP A 20 11.21 -10.84 3.80
C TRP A 20 12.65 -10.53 4.20
N GLU A 21 13.35 -11.43 4.89
CA GLU A 21 14.69 -11.20 5.45
C GLU A 21 15.76 -10.93 4.37
N ASN A 22 15.59 -11.52 3.19
CA ASN A 22 16.53 -11.38 2.05
C ASN A 22 15.85 -10.88 0.78
N ARG A 23 14.67 -10.26 0.91
CA ARG A 23 13.91 -9.82 -0.24
C ARG A 23 14.56 -8.62 -0.91
N ARG A 24 14.83 -8.76 -2.19
CA ARG A 24 15.17 -7.62 -3.05
C ARG A 24 13.93 -6.77 -3.31
N THR A 25 14.13 -5.47 -3.48
CA THR A 25 13.10 -4.55 -3.96
C THR A 25 12.45 -5.09 -5.23
N THR A 26 11.13 -5.17 -5.25
CA THR A 26 10.39 -5.64 -6.43
C THR A 26 10.40 -4.61 -7.55
N SER A 27 10.04 -5.03 -8.79
CA SER A 27 9.87 -4.10 -9.91
C SER A 27 8.86 -2.99 -9.58
N ASP A 28 7.75 -3.35 -8.97
CA ASP A 28 6.68 -2.41 -8.61
C ASP A 28 7.13 -1.37 -7.58
N GLU A 29 7.93 -1.78 -6.59
CA GLU A 29 8.54 -0.87 -5.64
C GLU A 29 9.57 0.04 -6.31
N LYS A 30 10.36 -0.49 -7.25
CA LYS A 30 11.34 0.30 -8.01
C LYS A 30 10.68 1.37 -8.86
N ASP A 31 9.54 1.07 -9.50
CA ASP A 31 8.80 2.05 -10.28
C ASP A 31 8.37 3.23 -9.39
N ILE A 32 7.86 2.95 -8.19
CA ILE A 32 7.52 4.00 -7.22
C ILE A 32 8.77 4.76 -6.76
N ILE A 33 9.83 4.05 -6.35
CA ILE A 33 11.08 4.67 -5.87
C ILE A 33 11.65 5.60 -6.95
N ASN A 34 11.75 5.14 -8.19
CA ASN A 34 12.27 5.95 -9.29
C ASN A 34 11.44 7.21 -9.53
N LYS A 35 10.11 7.10 -9.39
CA LYS A 35 9.21 8.24 -9.58
C LYS A 35 9.37 9.29 -8.48
N ILE A 36 9.44 8.87 -7.21
CA ILE A 36 9.48 9.79 -6.08
C ILE A 36 10.89 10.34 -5.81
N SER A 37 11.95 9.55 -6.03
CA SER A 37 13.33 10.03 -5.84
C SER A 37 13.75 11.09 -6.85
N ASN A 38 13.05 11.18 -7.98
CA ASN A 38 13.25 12.22 -9.00
C ASN A 38 12.32 13.44 -8.84
N ASP A 39 11.40 13.39 -7.87
CA ASP A 39 10.46 14.50 -7.62
C ASP A 39 11.10 15.55 -6.71
N LYS A 40 11.63 16.61 -7.32
CA LYS A 40 12.28 17.74 -6.61
C LYS A 40 11.36 18.50 -5.66
N ASN A 41 10.05 18.30 -5.77
CA ASN A 41 9.07 18.94 -4.89
C ASN A 41 8.80 18.12 -3.62
N LEU A 42 9.40 16.94 -3.51
CA LEU A 42 9.23 16.06 -2.37
C LEU A 42 10.29 16.35 -1.29
N ILE A 43 10.23 17.57 -0.74
CA ILE A 43 11.11 18.09 0.31
C ILE A 43 10.24 18.58 1.46
N ASP A 44 10.66 18.35 2.70
CA ASP A 44 9.93 18.74 3.93
C ASP A 44 8.50 18.18 4.00
N LYS A 45 8.30 16.97 3.51
CA LYS A 45 7.00 16.29 3.44
C LYS A 45 6.84 15.26 4.56
N ASN A 46 5.58 15.07 4.98
CA ASN A 46 5.19 13.94 5.82
C ASN A 46 4.76 12.78 4.92
N ILE A 47 5.46 11.66 5.01
CA ILE A 47 5.28 10.50 4.13
C ILE A 47 4.92 9.27 4.95
N LEU A 48 3.82 8.61 4.59
CA LEU A 48 3.45 7.29 5.15
C LEU A 48 3.82 6.20 4.15
N HIS A 49 4.67 5.28 4.56
CA HIS A 49 5.08 4.10 3.79
C HIS A 49 4.48 2.83 4.38
N ILE A 50 3.55 2.21 3.67
CA ILE A 50 2.83 1.01 4.09
C ILE A 50 3.49 -0.22 3.48
N GLY A 51 3.93 -1.16 4.34
CA GLY A 51 4.65 -2.35 3.91
C GLY A 51 6.09 -2.04 3.52
N ILE A 52 6.90 -1.68 4.53
CA ILE A 52 8.24 -1.11 4.34
C ILE A 52 9.27 -2.02 3.67
N GLY A 53 9.04 -3.33 3.64
CA GLY A 53 9.95 -4.29 3.02
C GLY A 53 11.39 -4.16 3.52
N ASN A 54 12.33 -3.99 2.57
CA ASN A 54 13.74 -3.76 2.88
C ASN A 54 14.09 -2.28 3.18
N SER A 55 13.10 -1.40 3.25
CA SER A 55 13.24 0.04 3.51
C SER A 55 14.07 0.82 2.47
N GLU A 56 14.30 0.28 1.26
CA GLU A 56 15.04 0.97 0.20
C GLU A 56 14.38 2.31 -0.16
N LEU A 57 13.05 2.38 -0.15
CA LEU A 57 12.31 3.61 -0.40
C LEU A 57 12.72 4.72 0.60
N ALA A 58 12.77 4.41 1.89
CA ALA A 58 13.15 5.39 2.91
C ALA A 58 14.59 5.88 2.75
N GLN A 59 15.50 5.03 2.27
CA GLN A 59 16.89 5.39 2.01
C GLN A 59 17.07 6.30 0.78
N LYS A 60 16.11 6.30 -0.14
CA LYS A 60 16.16 7.08 -1.39
C LYS A 60 15.43 8.42 -1.28
N LEU A 61 14.63 8.63 -0.25
CA LEU A 61 13.96 9.90 0.00
C LEU A 61 14.91 10.91 0.63
N ASP A 62 14.68 12.19 0.35
CA ASP A 62 15.44 13.28 0.95
C ASP A 62 15.30 13.27 2.49
N SER A 63 16.40 13.57 3.18
CA SER A 63 16.48 13.53 4.64
C SER A 63 15.65 14.60 5.35
N SER A 64 15.20 15.63 4.64
CA SER A 64 14.27 16.64 5.17
C SER A 64 12.86 16.09 5.37
N ASN A 65 12.47 15.00 4.68
CA ASN A 65 11.16 14.41 4.82
C ASN A 65 11.00 13.68 6.17
N ASN A 66 9.81 13.73 6.75
CA ASN A 66 9.44 12.88 7.89
C ASN A 66 8.78 11.61 7.36
N ILE A 67 9.42 10.47 7.53
CA ILE A 67 8.94 9.20 7.00
C ILE A 67 8.39 8.34 8.14
N TYR A 68 7.16 7.86 7.96
CA TYR A 68 6.46 6.96 8.88
C TYR A 68 6.25 5.63 8.20
N GLY A 69 6.98 4.60 8.63
CA GLY A 69 6.87 3.26 8.08
C GLY A 69 5.95 2.36 8.90
N ILE A 70 5.11 1.58 8.26
CA ILE A 70 4.34 0.53 8.94
C ILE A 70 4.58 -0.84 8.32
N THR A 71 4.64 -1.84 9.17
CA THR A 71 4.74 -3.26 8.78
C THR A 71 4.13 -4.17 9.83
N ILE A 72 3.86 -5.41 9.44
CA ILE A 72 3.42 -6.50 10.32
C ILE A 72 4.55 -7.53 10.56
N SER A 73 5.78 -7.20 10.18
CA SER A 73 6.97 -8.05 10.31
C SER A 73 7.98 -7.43 11.28
N ASN A 74 8.29 -8.13 12.37
CA ASN A 74 9.33 -7.68 13.31
C ASN A 74 10.71 -7.62 12.63
N ASN A 75 11.01 -8.56 11.74
CA ASN A 75 12.29 -8.58 11.04
C ASN A 75 12.48 -7.34 10.15
N GLU A 76 11.40 -6.84 9.52
CA GLU A 76 11.46 -5.59 8.77
C GLU A 76 11.71 -4.39 9.68
N ILE A 77 11.15 -4.39 10.90
CA ILE A 77 11.40 -3.35 11.91
C ILE A 77 12.86 -3.36 12.34
N GLU A 78 13.40 -4.54 12.68
CA GLU A 78 14.80 -4.70 13.09
C GLU A 78 15.75 -4.22 11.99
N ASN A 79 15.51 -4.65 10.75
CA ASN A 79 16.28 -4.21 9.58
C ASN A 79 16.19 -2.69 9.39
N ALA A 80 14.98 -2.13 9.42
CA ALA A 80 14.78 -0.70 9.23
C ALA A 80 15.44 0.15 10.34
N ASN A 81 15.38 -0.30 11.60
CA ASN A 81 16.07 0.34 12.73
C ASN A 81 17.59 0.29 12.59
N SER A 82 18.15 -0.79 12.01
CA SER A 82 19.58 -0.92 11.76
C SER A 82 20.14 0.13 10.78
N LEU A 83 19.28 0.69 9.92
CA LEU A 83 19.66 1.75 8.97
C LEU A 83 19.95 3.09 9.64
N LYS A 84 19.51 3.30 10.89
CA LYS A 84 19.75 4.51 11.71
C LYS A 84 19.34 5.82 11.00
N LEU A 85 18.33 5.80 10.17
CA LEU A 85 17.79 6.99 9.51
C LEU A 85 17.05 7.87 10.53
N LYS A 86 17.53 9.10 10.76
CA LYS A 86 16.99 10.01 11.80
C LYS A 86 15.55 10.46 11.55
N ASN A 87 15.16 10.53 10.29
CA ASN A 87 13.85 10.98 9.81
C ASN A 87 12.85 9.84 9.58
N TYR A 88 13.18 8.60 9.98
CA TYR A 88 12.37 7.41 9.74
C TYR A 88 11.82 6.83 11.04
N LYS A 89 10.51 6.92 11.26
CA LYS A 89 9.79 6.36 12.40
C LYS A 89 9.03 5.11 11.96
N ILE A 90 9.23 3.98 12.64
CA ILE A 90 8.69 2.70 12.21
C ILE A 90 7.73 2.16 13.27
N PHE A 91 6.60 1.60 12.82
CA PHE A 91 5.55 1.08 13.68
C PHE A 91 5.18 -0.34 13.27
N PHE A 92 5.03 -1.21 14.25
CA PHE A 92 4.38 -2.49 14.07
C PHE A 92 2.87 -2.26 14.00
N CYS A 93 2.31 -2.25 12.79
CA CYS A 93 0.92 -1.87 12.57
C CYS A 93 0.35 -2.53 11.33
N ASP A 94 -0.81 -3.16 11.47
CA ASP A 94 -1.62 -3.63 10.34
C ASP A 94 -2.52 -2.50 9.87
N LYS A 95 -2.44 -2.16 8.57
CA LYS A 95 -3.24 -1.09 7.94
C LYS A 95 -4.76 -1.28 8.04
N TYR A 96 -5.23 -2.50 8.30
CA TYR A 96 -6.64 -2.82 8.48
C TYR A 96 -7.09 -2.80 9.95
N SER A 97 -6.19 -2.58 10.88
CA SER A 97 -6.49 -2.63 12.32
C SER A 97 -6.99 -1.29 12.87
N LEU A 98 -7.71 -1.35 13.99
CA LEU A 98 -8.07 -0.14 14.75
C LEU A 98 -6.84 0.60 15.29
N ASN A 99 -5.70 -0.11 15.47
CA ASN A 99 -4.46 0.53 15.86
C ASN A 99 -3.93 1.48 14.80
N PHE A 100 -4.17 1.20 13.52
CA PHE A 100 -3.78 2.10 12.43
C PHE A 100 -4.41 3.48 12.58
N GLU A 101 -5.71 3.52 12.84
CA GLU A 101 -6.41 4.78 13.10
C GLU A 101 -5.87 5.47 14.36
N LYS A 102 -5.71 4.73 15.46
CA LYS A 102 -5.22 5.29 16.73
C LYS A 102 -3.82 5.87 16.61
N THR A 103 -2.94 5.19 15.85
CA THR A 103 -1.54 5.62 15.64
C THR A 103 -1.48 6.92 14.84
N PHE A 104 -2.33 7.08 13.83
CA PHE A 104 -2.21 8.18 12.88
C PHE A 104 -3.34 9.20 12.91
N LYS A 105 -4.30 9.11 13.84
CA LYS A 105 -5.48 10.01 13.90
C LYS A 105 -5.14 11.52 13.90
N ASN A 106 -3.99 11.90 14.44
CA ASN A 106 -3.52 13.28 14.54
C ASN A 106 -2.44 13.61 13.49
N HIS A 107 -2.15 12.69 12.57
CA HIS A 107 -1.18 12.90 11.52
C HIS A 107 -1.88 13.26 10.20
N LYS A 108 -1.19 14.07 9.43
CA LYS A 108 -1.55 14.38 8.05
C LYS A 108 -0.34 14.14 7.18
N PHE A 109 -0.58 13.52 6.02
CA PHE A 109 0.47 13.12 5.09
C PHE A 109 0.30 13.81 3.75
N ASP A 110 1.40 14.25 3.19
CA ASP A 110 1.49 14.81 1.85
C ASP A 110 1.55 13.67 0.82
N LEU A 111 2.14 12.54 1.25
CA LEU A 111 2.28 11.36 0.42
C LEU A 111 2.03 10.10 1.24
N ILE A 112 1.19 9.20 0.73
CA ILE A 112 1.01 7.85 1.24
C ILE A 112 1.44 6.88 0.14
N ILE A 113 2.28 5.91 0.48
CA ILE A 113 2.80 4.91 -0.46
C ILE A 113 2.38 3.53 0.02
N ASP A 114 1.64 2.83 -0.82
CA ASP A 114 1.25 1.44 -0.59
C ASP A 114 1.32 0.69 -1.92
N THR A 115 2.39 -0.05 -2.15
CA THR A 115 2.60 -0.81 -3.40
C THR A 115 1.49 -1.80 -3.68
N ASN A 116 0.85 -2.31 -2.62
CA ASN A 116 -0.20 -3.33 -2.69
C ASN A 116 -1.45 -2.91 -1.90
N LEU A 117 -2.17 -1.91 -2.40
CA LEU A 117 -3.24 -1.20 -1.70
C LEU A 117 -4.32 -2.13 -1.09
N LYS A 118 -4.70 -3.21 -1.77
CA LYS A 118 -5.71 -4.17 -1.30
C LYS A 118 -5.13 -5.50 -0.77
N SER A 119 -3.80 -5.60 -0.65
CA SER A 119 -3.15 -6.84 -0.18
C SER A 119 -3.57 -7.21 1.24
N TYR A 120 -3.70 -8.50 1.48
CA TYR A 120 -4.03 -9.08 2.79
C TYR A 120 -5.37 -8.65 3.39
N THR A 121 -6.25 -8.01 2.62
CA THR A 121 -7.61 -7.72 3.13
C THR A 121 -8.40 -9.01 3.30
N CYS A 122 -9.13 -9.10 4.38
CA CYS A 122 -10.00 -10.24 4.65
C CYS A 122 -11.36 -10.12 3.96
N CYS A 123 -11.81 -8.90 3.72
CA CYS A 123 -13.13 -8.61 3.16
C CYS A 123 -13.19 -7.17 2.63
N GLN A 124 -14.25 -6.89 1.86
CA GLN A 124 -14.48 -5.57 1.29
C GLN A 124 -14.62 -4.48 2.35
N ASN A 125 -15.34 -4.77 3.44
CA ASN A 125 -15.55 -3.78 4.52
C ASN A 125 -14.23 -3.33 5.17
N ALA A 126 -13.26 -4.25 5.33
CA ALA A 126 -11.93 -3.91 5.84
C ALA A 126 -11.16 -3.01 4.87
N PHE A 127 -11.28 -3.28 3.58
CA PHE A 127 -10.67 -2.44 2.55
C PHE A 127 -11.28 -1.03 2.53
N ASP A 128 -12.61 -0.93 2.50
CA ASP A 128 -13.32 0.35 2.49
C ASP A 128 -12.99 1.19 3.73
N TYR A 129 -12.93 0.54 4.91
CA TYR A 129 -12.53 1.19 6.15
C TYR A 129 -11.09 1.72 6.08
N MET A 130 -10.14 0.90 5.63
CA MET A 130 -8.76 1.33 5.45
C MET A 130 -8.66 2.52 4.50
N MET A 131 -9.33 2.46 3.35
CA MET A 131 -9.29 3.54 2.36
C MET A 131 -9.87 4.85 2.90
N GLU A 132 -10.97 4.79 3.63
CA GLU A 132 -11.53 5.96 4.32
C GLU A 132 -10.48 6.60 5.26
N ARG A 133 -9.73 5.79 6.02
CA ARG A 133 -8.68 6.29 6.90
C ARG A 133 -7.53 6.91 6.11
N LEU A 134 -7.08 6.27 5.03
CA LEU A 134 -6.04 6.83 4.17
C LEU A 134 -6.44 8.20 3.62
N PHE A 135 -7.67 8.35 3.11
CA PHE A 135 -8.18 9.62 2.61
C PHE A 135 -8.29 10.70 3.71
N ASN A 136 -8.68 10.29 4.92
CA ASN A 136 -8.74 11.19 6.07
C ASN A 136 -7.35 11.64 6.54
N PHE A 137 -6.33 10.79 6.38
CA PHE A 137 -4.95 11.11 6.73
C PHE A 137 -4.25 12.00 5.70
N LEU A 138 -4.76 12.11 4.48
CA LEU A 138 -4.17 13.01 3.48
C LEU A 138 -4.34 14.49 3.86
N ASN A 139 -3.28 15.26 3.64
CA ASN A 139 -3.34 16.71 3.55
C ASN A 139 -4.21 17.15 2.37
N HIS A 140 -4.53 18.43 2.31
CA HIS A 140 -5.02 19.08 1.10
C HIS A 140 -3.94 18.92 0.00
N GLU A 141 -4.32 18.50 -1.20
CA GLU A 141 -3.40 18.15 -2.31
C GLU A 141 -2.49 16.94 -2.03
N GLY A 142 -2.67 16.26 -0.90
CA GLY A 142 -1.97 15.01 -0.60
C GLY A 142 -2.35 13.91 -1.57
N LYS A 143 -1.41 12.98 -1.81
CA LYS A 143 -1.62 11.89 -2.77
C LYS A 143 -1.29 10.52 -2.18
N ILE A 144 -2.01 9.49 -2.65
CA ILE A 144 -1.63 8.09 -2.46
C ILE A 144 -1.03 7.58 -3.76
N ILE A 145 0.10 6.87 -3.69
CA ILE A 145 0.72 6.18 -4.82
C ILE A 145 0.64 4.68 -4.59
N THR A 146 0.17 3.95 -5.59
CA THR A 146 0.12 2.48 -5.59
C THR A 146 0.52 1.92 -6.94
N SER A 147 1.04 0.67 -6.97
CA SER A 147 1.38 -0.02 -8.22
C SER A 147 0.15 -0.70 -8.82
N ILE A 148 -0.05 -0.52 -10.12
CA ILE A 148 -1.09 -1.23 -10.88
C ILE A 148 -0.77 -2.72 -10.97
N ASN A 149 0.49 -3.07 -11.17
CA ASN A 149 0.94 -4.47 -11.30
C ASN A 149 0.95 -5.19 -9.96
N GLY A 150 1.39 -4.51 -8.88
CA GLY A 150 1.45 -5.05 -7.54
C GLY A 150 0.08 -5.51 -7.03
N MET A 151 -0.99 -4.87 -7.47
CA MET A 151 -2.36 -5.18 -7.09
C MET A 151 -3.02 -6.26 -7.94
N LYS A 152 -2.37 -6.72 -9.01
CA LYS A 152 -3.04 -7.55 -10.02
C LYS A 152 -4.37 -6.95 -10.44
N TRP A 153 -4.35 -5.66 -10.73
CA TRP A 153 -5.52 -4.93 -11.17
C TRP A 153 -6.11 -5.59 -12.40
N PHE A 154 -7.33 -6.08 -12.30
CA PHE A 154 -8.11 -6.32 -13.49
C PHE A 154 -8.62 -4.96 -13.95
N LYS A 155 -7.87 -4.30 -14.85
CA LYS A 155 -8.51 -3.35 -15.76
C LYS A 155 -9.71 -4.08 -16.31
N SER A 156 -10.89 -3.43 -16.42
CA SER A 156 -12.06 -4.04 -17.03
C SER A 156 -11.64 -4.58 -18.40
N LEU A 157 -11.23 -5.83 -18.40
CA LEU A 157 -10.70 -6.46 -19.56
C LEU A 157 -11.87 -6.67 -20.50
N LYS A 158 -11.94 -5.85 -21.52
CA LYS A 158 -12.18 -6.51 -22.83
C LYS A 158 -11.03 -7.50 -22.95
N PRO A 159 -11.27 -8.82 -22.93
CA PRO A 159 -10.19 -9.77 -23.06
C PRO A 159 -9.52 -9.48 -24.39
N LYS A 160 -8.30 -8.94 -24.37
CA LYS A 160 -7.42 -9.15 -25.51
C LYS A 160 -7.20 -10.65 -25.48
N LEU A 161 -7.92 -11.34 -26.34
CA LEU A 161 -7.81 -12.76 -26.60
C LEU A 161 -6.41 -13.09 -27.18
N SER A 162 -5.38 -12.94 -26.38
CA SER A 162 -4.17 -13.71 -26.53
C SER A 162 -4.35 -14.93 -25.65
N PHE A 163 -4.96 -15.98 -26.20
CA PHE A 163 -5.10 -17.28 -25.59
C PHE A 163 -3.71 -17.87 -25.37
N ASN A 164 -3.08 -17.50 -24.25
CA ASN A 164 -1.97 -18.26 -23.73
C ASN A 164 -2.52 -19.19 -22.64
N PHE A 165 -2.64 -20.48 -22.94
CA PHE A 165 -3.21 -21.51 -22.09
C PHE A 165 -2.55 -21.55 -20.69
N LYS A 166 -1.25 -21.16 -20.57
CA LYS A 166 -0.53 -21.00 -19.30
C LYS A 166 -1.04 -19.86 -18.44
N SER A 167 -1.44 -18.73 -19.03
CA SER A 167 -1.99 -17.59 -18.29
C SER A 167 -3.40 -17.89 -17.78
N PHE A 168 -4.22 -18.60 -18.54
CA PHE A 168 -5.55 -19.04 -18.12
C PHE A 168 -5.48 -19.98 -16.91
N PHE A 169 -4.60 -20.99 -16.94
CA PHE A 169 -4.39 -21.89 -15.80
C PHE A 169 -3.83 -21.17 -14.58
N TYR A 170 -2.89 -20.25 -14.76
CA TYR A 170 -2.32 -19.46 -13.68
C TYR A 170 -3.37 -18.54 -13.00
N TYR A 171 -4.25 -17.94 -13.78
CA TYR A 171 -5.34 -17.12 -13.23
C TYR A 171 -6.39 -17.98 -12.53
N LYS A 172 -6.76 -19.13 -13.09
CA LYS A 172 -7.72 -20.05 -12.47
C LYS A 172 -7.19 -20.69 -11.19
N MET A 173 -5.92 -21.05 -11.17
CA MET A 173 -5.25 -21.55 -9.94
C MET A 173 -5.14 -20.47 -8.88
N LYS A 174 -4.97 -19.19 -9.25
CA LYS A 174 -4.96 -18.07 -8.29
C LYS A 174 -6.35 -17.68 -7.80
N GLU A 175 -7.38 -17.80 -8.61
CA GLU A 175 -8.77 -17.69 -8.13
C GLU A 175 -9.10 -18.77 -7.09
N ILE A 176 -8.55 -19.96 -7.25
CA ILE A 176 -8.77 -21.09 -6.33
C ILE A 176 -7.91 -21.01 -5.09
N SER A 177 -6.66 -20.51 -5.19
CA SER A 177 -5.69 -20.46 -4.09
C SER A 177 -5.49 -19.07 -3.48
N GLY A 178 -5.90 -18.00 -4.16
CA GLY A 178 -5.78 -16.61 -3.69
C GLY A 178 -7.10 -16.12 -3.11
N ASN A 179 -7.03 -15.38 -2.01
CA ASN A 179 -8.21 -14.70 -1.50
C ASN A 179 -8.68 -13.67 -2.56
N PRO A 180 -9.85 -13.84 -3.21
CA PRO A 180 -10.34 -12.93 -4.26
C PRO A 180 -10.51 -11.48 -3.76
N ASN A 181 -10.58 -11.29 -2.44
CA ASN A 181 -10.64 -9.98 -1.83
C ASN A 181 -9.34 -9.17 -2.00
N ASN A 182 -8.22 -9.79 -2.37
CA ASN A 182 -6.95 -9.11 -2.59
C ASN A 182 -6.82 -8.48 -3.99
N ILE A 183 -7.81 -8.65 -4.84
CA ILE A 183 -7.83 -8.07 -6.19
C ILE A 183 -8.58 -6.74 -6.14
N LEU A 184 -7.91 -5.66 -6.54
CA LEU A 184 -8.54 -4.35 -6.64
C LEU A 184 -9.07 -4.14 -8.06
N LYS A 185 -10.37 -3.90 -8.18
CA LYS A 185 -11.02 -3.58 -9.45
C LYS A 185 -11.04 -2.07 -9.66
N GLU A 186 -10.72 -1.62 -10.87
CA GLU A 186 -10.74 -0.18 -11.20
C GLU A 186 -12.11 0.46 -10.91
N VAL A 187 -13.20 -0.24 -11.27
CA VAL A 187 -14.58 0.24 -11.01
C VAL A 187 -14.84 0.43 -9.52
N GLU A 188 -14.37 -0.50 -8.70
CA GLU A 188 -14.49 -0.45 -7.24
C GLU A 188 -13.76 0.76 -6.67
N LEU A 189 -12.51 0.99 -7.12
CA LEU A 189 -11.73 2.12 -6.67
C LEU A 189 -12.34 3.45 -7.13
N LYS A 190 -12.78 3.55 -8.39
CA LYS A 190 -13.45 4.75 -8.90
C LYS A 190 -14.69 5.10 -8.10
N LYS A 191 -15.52 4.09 -7.77
CA LYS A 191 -16.71 4.29 -6.92
C LYS A 191 -16.32 4.82 -5.55
N LEU A 192 -15.31 4.23 -4.91
CA LEU A 192 -14.86 4.64 -3.59
C LEU A 192 -14.29 6.07 -3.62
N CYS A 193 -13.43 6.37 -4.57
CA CYS A 193 -12.83 7.70 -4.72
C CYS A 193 -13.88 8.78 -4.99
N SER A 194 -14.92 8.49 -5.77
CA SER A 194 -16.00 9.46 -6.04
C SER A 194 -16.77 9.85 -4.78
N ILE A 195 -16.96 8.93 -3.82
CA ILE A 195 -17.63 9.20 -2.53
C ILE A 195 -16.84 10.23 -1.71
N TYR A 196 -15.52 10.20 -1.81
CA TYR A 196 -14.62 11.06 -1.01
C TYR A 196 -14.04 12.25 -1.79
N GLY A 197 -14.49 12.49 -3.03
CA GLY A 197 -13.99 13.58 -3.86
C GLY A 197 -12.53 13.42 -4.28
N ILE A 198 -12.03 12.17 -4.35
CA ILE A 198 -10.64 11.85 -4.70
C ILE A 198 -10.51 11.69 -6.21
N LYS A 199 -9.57 12.44 -6.80
CA LYS A 199 -9.20 12.31 -8.22
C LYS A 199 -8.28 11.11 -8.43
N ILE A 200 -8.50 10.34 -9.50
CA ILE A 200 -7.65 9.22 -9.88
C ILE A 200 -6.89 9.56 -11.15
N LEU A 201 -5.58 9.34 -11.12
CA LEU A 201 -4.71 9.42 -12.30
C LEU A 201 -3.95 8.11 -12.46
N PHE A 202 -3.77 7.69 -13.70
CA PHE A 202 -2.95 6.53 -14.07
C PHE A 202 -1.75 7.01 -14.87
N ASP A 203 -0.56 6.51 -14.54
CA ASP A 203 0.70 6.80 -15.21
C ASP A 203 1.46 5.47 -15.35
N GLU A 204 1.50 4.92 -16.57
CA GLU A 204 2.10 3.61 -16.88
C GLU A 204 1.73 2.50 -15.89
N ASN A 205 2.60 2.23 -14.92
CA ASN A 205 2.46 1.17 -13.91
C ASN A 205 1.93 1.70 -12.57
N LEU A 206 1.67 2.99 -12.44
CA LEU A 206 1.30 3.63 -11.19
C LEU A 206 -0.12 4.21 -11.23
N CYS A 207 -0.74 4.22 -10.06
CA CYS A 207 -2.02 4.87 -9.83
C CYS A 207 -1.86 5.89 -8.69
N TYR A 208 -2.35 7.10 -8.93
CA TYR A 208 -2.35 8.20 -7.99
C TYR A 208 -3.79 8.53 -7.59
N LEU A 209 -4.02 8.61 -6.28
CA LEU A 209 -5.27 9.08 -5.69
C LEU A 209 -4.98 10.41 -5.03
N ILE A 210 -5.58 11.50 -5.54
CA ILE A 210 -5.26 12.89 -5.16
C ILE A 210 -6.48 13.51 -4.49
N LYS A 211 -6.25 14.08 -3.31
CA LYS A 211 -7.28 14.77 -2.54
C LYS A 211 -7.47 16.20 -2.97
#